data_12db23c79ad2c857adfddcb794f3a899
#
_entry.id   12db23c79ad2c857adfddcb794f3a899
#
_cell.length_a   1.000
_cell.length_b   1.000
_cell.length_c   1.000
_cell.angle_alpha   90.00
_cell.angle_beta   90.00
_cell.angle_gamma   90.00
#
_symmetry.space_group_name_H-M   'P 1'
#
loop_
_entity.id
_entity.type
_entity.pdbx_description
1 polymer ?
#
loop_
_entity_poly.entity_id
_entity_poly.type
_entity_poly.pdbx_seq_one_letter_code
_entity_poly.pdbx_strand_id
1 'polypeptide(L)'
;KVKPVSFTEEELNLINNIYEEGKSGPDMWKESSLKAIRNKISRVTLTNQQCYCAFCEGRLEKGTTAIEHIVPKGRHREFTYEPENLVSACGRCNSKAVKGEKETLIEPLNPIYSLNRFKIVHPVLDEPDEHIVFKDEDRSWKIEEVI
;
A
#
# COMPACT_ATOMS: atom_id res chain seq x y z
N LYS A 1 -11.78 5.99 -0.64
CA LYS A 1 -10.39 6.46 -0.79
C LYS A 1 -9.66 6.43 0.56
N VAL A 2 -8.51 5.79 0.62
CA VAL A 2 -7.70 5.68 1.83
C VAL A 2 -6.87 6.95 2.03
N LYS A 3 -6.83 7.46 3.27
CA LYS A 3 -5.93 8.55 3.63
C LYS A 3 -4.52 8.00 3.87
N PRO A 4 -3.46 8.54 3.23
CA PRO A 4 -2.10 8.07 3.43
C PRO A 4 -1.57 8.40 4.83
N VAL A 5 -0.51 7.69 5.23
CA VAL A 5 0.29 8.04 6.41
C VAL A 5 1.06 9.34 6.16
N SER A 6 1.37 10.08 7.22
CA SER A 6 2.27 11.24 7.14
C SER A 6 3.49 11.02 8.04
N PHE A 7 4.64 11.54 7.61
CA PHE A 7 5.88 11.47 8.37
C PHE A 7 6.27 12.85 8.88
N THR A 8 6.88 12.88 10.07
CA THR A 8 7.51 14.09 10.61
C THR A 8 8.83 14.37 9.89
N GLU A 9 9.38 15.56 10.06
CA GLU A 9 10.69 15.92 9.50
C GLU A 9 11.81 14.99 10.01
N GLU A 10 11.78 14.64 11.30
CA GLU A 10 12.73 13.69 11.89
C GLU A 10 12.61 12.29 11.26
N GLU A 11 11.39 11.80 11.07
CA GLU A 11 11.14 10.51 10.42
C GLU A 11 11.60 10.53 8.95
N LEU A 12 11.36 11.62 8.23
CA LEU A 12 11.82 11.79 6.84
C LEU A 12 13.34 11.79 6.76
N ASN A 13 14.04 12.45 7.69
CA ASN A 13 15.49 12.45 7.74
C ASN A 13 16.06 11.03 7.96
N LEU A 14 15.47 10.25 8.87
CA LEU A 14 15.85 8.85 9.08
C LEU A 14 15.62 8.00 7.83
N ILE A 15 14.47 8.14 7.17
CA ILE A 15 14.12 7.44 5.94
C ILE A 15 15.11 7.80 4.82
N ASN A 16 15.39 9.09 4.62
CA ASN A 16 16.30 9.56 3.58
C ASN A 16 17.73 9.04 3.77
N ASN A 17 18.24 8.99 5.01
CA ASN A 17 19.54 8.41 5.30
C ASN A 17 19.64 6.94 4.84
N ILE A 18 18.57 6.16 5.03
CA ILE A 18 18.53 4.76 4.56
C ILE A 18 18.47 4.67 3.02
N TYR A 19 17.77 5.61 2.35
CA TYR A 19 17.81 5.68 0.88
C TYR A 19 19.22 5.93 0.35
N GLU A 20 20.01 6.79 1.01
CA GLU A 20 21.39 7.11 0.63
C GLU A 20 22.34 5.91 0.75
N GLU A 21 22.05 4.94 1.62
CA GLU A 21 22.85 3.72 1.77
C GLU A 21 22.80 2.77 0.56
N GLY A 22 21.94 3.01 -0.42
CA GLY A 22 21.84 2.24 -1.66
C GLY A 22 21.31 0.81 -1.49
N LYS A 23 20.69 0.49 -0.37
CA LYS A 23 20.09 -0.82 -0.10
C LYS A 23 18.91 -1.14 -1.02
N SER A 24 18.60 -2.41 -1.18
CA SER A 24 17.35 -2.84 -1.85
C SER A 24 16.10 -2.41 -1.06
N GLY A 25 14.96 -2.30 -1.72
CA GLY A 25 13.70 -1.98 -1.04
C GLY A 25 13.35 -2.94 0.11
N PRO A 26 13.46 -4.27 -0.07
CA PRO A 26 13.28 -5.24 1.01
C PRO A 26 14.24 -5.06 2.19
N ASP A 27 15.51 -4.72 1.95
CA ASP A 27 16.50 -4.50 3.01
C ASP A 27 16.23 -3.20 3.74
N MET A 28 15.92 -2.11 3.03
CA MET A 28 15.48 -0.84 3.62
C MET A 28 14.26 -1.04 4.52
N TRP A 29 13.29 -1.85 4.08
CA TRP A 29 12.09 -2.13 4.86
C TRP A 29 12.39 -2.86 6.17
N LYS A 30 13.44 -3.68 6.22
CA LYS A 30 13.83 -4.45 7.41
C LYS A 30 14.74 -3.70 8.39
N GLU A 31 15.19 -2.48 8.03
CA GLU A 31 16.10 -1.70 8.88
C GLU A 31 15.57 -1.55 10.32
N SER A 32 16.41 -1.92 11.29
CA SER A 32 16.03 -1.88 12.71
C SER A 32 15.78 -0.46 13.20
N SER A 33 16.53 0.52 12.71
CA SER A 33 16.36 1.95 13.01
C SER A 33 15.00 2.51 12.60
N LEU A 34 14.34 1.89 11.60
CA LEU A 34 13.02 2.31 11.12
C LEU A 34 11.85 1.51 11.72
N LYS A 35 12.11 0.67 12.74
CA LYS A 35 11.06 -0.14 13.37
C LYS A 35 9.91 0.68 13.95
N ALA A 36 10.23 1.81 14.61
CA ALA A 36 9.20 2.70 15.17
C ALA A 36 8.32 3.31 14.08
N ILE A 37 8.92 3.68 12.95
CA ILE A 37 8.21 4.21 11.77
C ILE A 37 7.29 3.14 11.17
N ARG A 38 7.75 1.89 11.00
CA ARG A 38 6.88 0.78 10.53
C ARG A 38 5.72 0.51 11.47
N ASN A 39 5.93 0.57 12.79
CA ASN A 39 4.86 0.42 13.77
C ASN A 39 3.82 1.56 13.64
N LYS A 40 4.28 2.79 13.42
CA LYS A 40 3.41 3.93 13.14
C LYS A 40 2.62 3.71 11.84
N ILE A 41 3.28 3.30 10.76
CA ILE A 41 2.62 3.01 9.48
C ILE A 41 1.50 1.98 9.69
N SER A 42 1.81 0.84 10.33
CA SER A 42 0.82 -0.21 10.58
C SER A 42 -0.41 0.30 11.35
N ARG A 43 -0.19 1.07 12.41
CA ARG A 43 -1.28 1.62 13.21
C ARG A 43 -2.10 2.67 12.45
N VAL A 44 -1.43 3.59 11.75
CA VAL A 44 -2.11 4.70 11.06
C VAL A 44 -2.88 4.22 9.85
N THR A 45 -2.31 3.33 9.03
CA THR A 45 -3.01 2.78 7.86
C THR A 45 -4.24 1.99 8.29
N LEU A 46 -4.12 1.15 9.32
CA LEU A 46 -5.24 0.38 9.86
C LEU A 46 -6.38 1.30 10.37
N THR A 47 -6.02 2.37 11.08
CA THR A 47 -6.99 3.36 11.59
C THR A 47 -7.64 4.14 10.44
N ASN A 48 -6.85 4.62 9.47
CA ASN A 48 -7.36 5.38 8.33
C ASN A 48 -8.29 4.54 7.43
N GLN A 49 -8.09 3.23 7.41
CA GLN A 49 -8.92 2.26 6.69
C GLN A 49 -10.07 1.69 7.54
N GLN A 50 -10.28 2.18 8.76
CA GLN A 50 -11.34 1.69 9.65
C GLN A 50 -11.32 0.17 9.84
N CYS A 51 -10.12 -0.44 9.86
CA CYS A 51 -9.91 -1.89 9.94
C CYS A 51 -10.48 -2.69 8.75
N TYR A 52 -10.51 -2.12 7.55
CA TYR A 52 -10.85 -2.84 6.32
C TYR A 52 -9.64 -2.97 5.39
N CYS A 53 -9.56 -4.07 4.67
CA CYS A 53 -8.52 -4.33 3.68
C CYS A 53 -8.64 -3.33 2.52
N ALA A 54 -7.53 -2.69 2.13
CA ALA A 54 -7.49 -1.70 1.05
C ALA A 54 -7.92 -2.26 -0.33
N PHE A 55 -7.89 -3.58 -0.51
CA PHE A 55 -8.18 -4.21 -1.81
C PHE A 55 -9.53 -4.92 -1.87
N CYS A 56 -9.90 -5.69 -0.84
CA CYS A 56 -11.12 -6.48 -0.88
C CYS A 56 -12.19 -6.00 0.11
N GLU A 57 -11.90 -4.93 0.85
CA GLU A 57 -12.80 -4.36 1.88
C GLU A 57 -13.22 -5.35 2.97
N GLY A 58 -12.60 -6.54 3.03
CA GLY A 58 -12.80 -7.48 4.12
C GLY A 58 -12.24 -6.93 5.43
N ARG A 59 -12.91 -7.25 6.54
CA ARG A 59 -12.49 -6.80 7.86
C ARG A 59 -11.10 -7.35 8.22
N LEU A 60 -10.23 -6.47 8.70
CA LEU A 60 -8.89 -6.81 9.16
C LEU A 60 -8.91 -7.12 10.66
N GLU A 61 -8.29 -8.24 11.02
CA GLU A 61 -8.13 -8.66 12.40
C GLU A 61 -6.69 -8.45 12.87
N LYS A 62 -6.51 -8.16 14.15
CA LYS A 62 -5.20 -8.03 14.77
C LYS A 62 -4.42 -9.35 14.61
N GLY A 63 -3.22 -9.26 14.05
CA GLY A 63 -2.34 -10.42 13.82
C GLY A 63 -2.43 -11.03 12.43
N THR A 64 -3.46 -10.71 11.62
CA THR A 64 -3.58 -11.17 10.23
C THR A 64 -3.38 -10.06 9.21
N THR A 65 -3.16 -8.85 9.69
CA THR A 65 -2.97 -7.64 8.87
C THR A 65 -1.49 -7.45 8.54
N ALA A 66 -1.20 -7.18 7.28
CA ALA A 66 0.13 -6.81 6.80
C ALA A 66 0.12 -5.40 6.19
N ILE A 67 1.25 -4.70 6.28
CA ILE A 67 1.50 -3.52 5.46
C ILE A 67 1.84 -4.01 4.05
N GLU A 68 1.07 -3.55 3.10
CA GLU A 68 1.27 -3.85 1.68
C GLU A 68 1.83 -2.64 0.95
N HIS A 69 2.83 -2.88 0.11
CA HIS A 69 3.34 -1.91 -0.86
C HIS A 69 2.55 -2.07 -2.16
N ILE A 70 1.75 -1.08 -2.52
CA ILE A 70 0.92 -1.12 -3.74
C ILE A 70 1.82 -1.31 -4.96
N VAL A 71 2.88 -0.53 -5.07
CA VAL A 71 4.01 -0.76 -5.98
C VAL A 71 5.06 -1.60 -5.26
N PRO A 72 5.44 -2.77 -5.78
CA PRO A 72 6.31 -3.70 -5.06
C PRO A 72 7.70 -3.13 -4.81
N LYS A 73 8.10 -3.03 -3.54
CA LYS A 73 9.41 -2.51 -3.12
C LYS A 73 10.60 -3.31 -3.64
N GLY A 74 10.39 -4.57 -3.99
CA GLY A 74 11.43 -5.41 -4.59
C GLY A 74 11.80 -4.98 -6.00
N ARG A 75 10.91 -4.28 -6.70
CA ARG A 75 11.09 -3.75 -8.06
C ARG A 75 11.38 -2.26 -8.07
N HIS A 76 10.77 -1.53 -7.16
CA HIS A 76 10.77 -0.07 -7.08
C HIS A 76 11.18 0.38 -5.68
N ARG A 77 12.49 0.32 -5.39
CA ARG A 77 13.03 0.69 -4.08
C ARG A 77 12.70 2.13 -3.67
N GLU A 78 12.62 3.02 -4.65
CA GLU A 78 12.33 4.43 -4.49
C GLU A 78 10.97 4.71 -3.84
N PHE A 79 10.04 3.78 -3.94
CA PHE A 79 8.70 3.89 -3.36
C PHE A 79 8.50 3.06 -2.08
N THR A 80 9.60 2.57 -1.46
CA THR A 80 9.52 1.74 -0.25
C THR A 80 8.84 2.45 0.93
N TYR A 81 9.13 3.74 1.12
CA TYR A 81 8.53 4.58 2.17
C TYR A 81 7.66 5.70 1.61
N GLU A 82 7.19 5.58 0.39
CA GLU A 82 6.22 6.51 -0.19
C GLU A 82 4.87 6.39 0.55
N PRO A 83 4.36 7.47 1.18
CA PRO A 83 3.13 7.40 1.97
C PRO A 83 1.92 6.87 1.20
N GLU A 84 1.78 7.26 -0.07
CA GLU A 84 0.68 6.85 -0.95
C GLU A 84 0.82 5.39 -1.42
N ASN A 85 1.99 4.78 -1.20
CA ASN A 85 2.27 3.39 -1.54
C ASN A 85 1.96 2.38 -0.42
N LEU A 86 1.60 2.86 0.77
CA LEU A 86 1.52 2.05 1.98
C LEU A 86 0.07 1.92 2.47
N VAL A 87 -0.42 0.68 2.51
CA VAL A 87 -1.78 0.36 2.99
C VAL A 87 -1.79 -0.89 3.86
N SER A 88 -2.85 -1.07 4.63
CA SER A 88 -3.12 -2.32 5.35
C SER A 88 -3.90 -3.28 4.46
N ALA A 89 -3.44 -4.53 4.37
CA ALA A 89 -4.09 -5.57 3.59
C ALA A 89 -4.24 -6.87 4.40
N CYS A 90 -5.24 -7.67 4.03
CA CYS A 90 -5.39 -9.02 4.57
C CYS A 90 -4.35 -9.98 3.97
N GLY A 91 -4.05 -11.07 4.68
CA GLY A 91 -3.08 -12.05 4.23
C GLY A 91 -3.39 -12.65 2.85
N ARG A 92 -4.66 -12.77 2.47
CA ARG A 92 -5.08 -13.25 1.16
C ARG A 92 -4.66 -12.27 0.06
N CYS A 93 -5.03 -11.00 0.18
CA CYS A 93 -4.69 -9.98 -0.84
C CYS A 93 -3.19 -9.74 -0.94
N ASN A 94 -2.46 -9.79 0.19
CA ASN A 94 -1.00 -9.64 0.23
C ASN A 94 -0.24 -10.90 -0.22
N SER A 95 -0.92 -12.03 -0.43
CA SER A 95 -0.28 -13.28 -0.85
C SER A 95 0.30 -13.20 -2.26
N LYS A 96 1.31 -14.05 -2.55
CA LYS A 96 1.91 -14.18 -3.88
C LYS A 96 0.90 -14.60 -4.96
N ALA A 97 -0.16 -15.33 -4.57
CA ALA A 97 -1.20 -15.78 -5.48
C ALA A 97 -2.07 -14.61 -5.98
N VAL A 98 -2.32 -13.61 -5.15
CA VAL A 98 -3.17 -12.46 -5.48
C VAL A 98 -2.31 -11.30 -5.96
N LYS A 99 -1.76 -10.48 -5.08
CA LYS A 99 -0.91 -9.34 -5.45
C LYS A 99 0.58 -9.63 -5.28
N GLY A 100 1.06 -9.89 -4.06
CA GLY A 100 2.48 -10.15 -3.77
C GLY A 100 3.40 -9.10 -4.43
N GLU A 101 4.42 -9.57 -5.15
CA GLU A 101 5.41 -8.75 -5.87
C GLU A 101 5.03 -8.50 -7.35
N LYS A 102 3.74 -8.59 -7.70
CA LYS A 102 3.28 -8.28 -9.07
C LYS A 102 3.44 -6.80 -9.37
N GLU A 103 3.88 -6.52 -10.61
CA GLU A 103 4.03 -5.15 -11.10
C GLU A 103 2.67 -4.46 -11.28
N THR A 104 2.52 -3.32 -10.63
CA THR A 104 1.28 -2.52 -10.67
C THR A 104 1.40 -1.24 -11.47
N LEU A 105 2.62 -0.85 -11.89
CA LEU A 105 2.83 0.33 -12.72
C LEU A 105 2.71 0.04 -14.21
N ILE A 106 2.33 1.08 -14.97
CA ILE A 106 2.29 1.09 -16.44
C ILE A 106 3.41 2.01 -16.93
N GLU A 107 4.23 1.51 -17.85
CA GLU A 107 5.27 2.32 -18.52
C GLU A 107 4.67 3.48 -19.35
N PRO A 108 5.37 4.62 -19.51
CA PRO A 108 6.67 4.94 -18.89
C PRO A 108 6.54 5.33 -17.42
N LEU A 109 7.59 5.03 -16.63
CA LEU A 109 7.62 5.33 -15.20
C LEU A 109 7.92 6.80 -14.92
N ASN A 110 7.27 7.35 -13.89
CA ASN A 110 7.49 8.70 -13.39
C ASN A 110 8.20 8.64 -12.02
N PRO A 111 9.22 9.46 -11.76
CA PRO A 111 9.88 9.52 -10.45
C PRO A 111 8.95 10.04 -9.35
N ILE A 112 7.91 10.81 -9.70
CA ILE A 112 6.87 11.27 -8.77
C ILE A 112 5.77 10.21 -8.74
N TYR A 113 5.56 9.61 -7.57
CA TYR A 113 4.68 8.47 -7.39
C TYR A 113 3.26 8.68 -7.95
N SER A 114 2.60 9.77 -7.54
CA SER A 114 1.22 10.09 -7.90
C SER A 114 1.00 10.41 -9.39
N LEU A 115 2.07 10.64 -10.16
CA LEU A 115 1.99 10.86 -11.61
C LEU A 115 2.12 9.58 -12.45
N ASN A 116 2.33 8.43 -11.81
CA ASN A 116 2.33 7.14 -12.50
C ASN A 116 0.91 6.70 -12.84
N ARG A 117 0.80 5.83 -13.84
CA ARG A 117 -0.42 5.10 -14.18
C ARG A 117 -0.36 3.71 -13.57
N PHE A 118 -1.49 3.23 -13.06
CA PHE A 118 -1.59 1.96 -12.35
C PHE A 118 -2.46 0.96 -13.11
N LYS A 119 -2.12 -0.33 -13.00
CA LYS A 119 -2.89 -1.46 -13.55
C LYS A 119 -4.05 -1.88 -12.68
N ILE A 120 -4.21 -1.22 -11.54
CA ILE A 120 -5.23 -1.50 -10.53
C ILE A 120 -5.92 -0.20 -10.14
N VAL A 121 -7.12 -0.27 -9.62
CA VAL A 121 -7.74 0.85 -8.91
C VAL A 121 -6.92 1.13 -7.67
N HIS A 122 -6.34 2.33 -7.58
CA HIS A 122 -5.37 2.66 -6.54
C HIS A 122 -6.10 3.12 -5.25
N PRO A 123 -5.95 2.40 -4.12
CA PRO A 123 -6.74 2.67 -2.92
C PRO A 123 -6.61 4.09 -2.36
N VAL A 124 -5.48 4.75 -2.62
CA VAL A 124 -5.16 6.09 -2.09
C VAL A 124 -5.41 7.19 -3.12
N LEU A 125 -5.12 6.96 -4.40
CA LEU A 125 -5.17 7.99 -5.45
C LEU A 125 -6.53 8.05 -6.14
N ASP A 126 -7.13 6.89 -6.41
CA ASP A 126 -8.39 6.81 -7.13
C ASP A 126 -9.61 6.92 -6.19
N GLU A 127 -10.76 7.21 -6.76
CA GLU A 127 -12.06 7.07 -6.10
C GLU A 127 -12.65 5.70 -6.53
N PRO A 128 -12.73 4.71 -5.64
CA PRO A 128 -13.14 3.35 -6.01
C PRO A 128 -14.50 3.29 -6.72
N ASP A 129 -15.46 4.09 -6.30
CA ASP A 129 -16.84 4.12 -6.85
C ASP A 129 -16.90 4.61 -8.30
N GLU A 130 -15.84 5.26 -8.80
CA GLU A 130 -15.73 5.65 -10.22
C GLU A 130 -15.27 4.50 -11.12
N HIS A 131 -14.75 3.42 -10.52
CA HIS A 131 -14.11 2.32 -11.24
C HIS A 131 -14.74 0.96 -10.95
N ILE A 132 -15.41 0.80 -9.82
CA ILE A 132 -15.90 -0.49 -9.34
C ILE A 132 -17.33 -0.32 -8.85
N VAL A 133 -18.24 -1.15 -9.36
CA VAL A 133 -19.59 -1.26 -8.84
C VAL A 133 -19.67 -2.49 -7.94
N PHE A 134 -20.03 -2.26 -6.66
CA PHE A 134 -20.27 -3.33 -5.71
C PHE A 134 -21.79 -3.63 -5.67
N LYS A 135 -22.18 -4.86 -5.96
CA LYS A 135 -23.54 -5.32 -5.71
C LYS A 135 -23.61 -6.12 -4.41
N ASP A 136 -24.56 -5.74 -3.57
CA ASP A 136 -24.94 -6.52 -2.39
C ASP A 136 -26.07 -7.48 -2.79
N GLU A 137 -25.70 -8.62 -3.36
CA GLU A 137 -26.60 -9.75 -3.56
C GLU A 137 -26.23 -10.84 -2.54
N ASP A 138 -27.14 -11.14 -1.63
CA ASP A 138 -27.03 -12.22 -0.63
C ASP A 138 -25.87 -12.09 0.37
N ARG A 139 -25.52 -10.86 0.82
CA ARG A 139 -24.41 -10.58 1.73
C ARG A 139 -23.03 -11.02 1.23
N SER A 140 -22.88 -11.29 -0.04
CA SER A 140 -21.59 -11.51 -0.69
C SER A 140 -21.28 -10.33 -1.61
N TRP A 141 -20.14 -9.66 -1.37
CA TRP A 141 -19.64 -8.62 -2.25
C TRP A 141 -19.20 -9.23 -3.57
N LYS A 142 -19.82 -8.83 -4.65
CA LYS A 142 -19.36 -9.16 -6.01
C LYS A 142 -18.97 -7.88 -6.72
N ILE A 143 -17.82 -7.89 -7.38
CA ILE A 143 -17.45 -6.86 -8.35
C ILE A 143 -18.30 -7.14 -9.59
N GLU A 144 -19.22 -6.23 -9.92
CA GLU A 144 -20.11 -6.41 -11.06
C GLU A 144 -19.47 -5.90 -12.33
N GLU A 145 -18.76 -4.78 -12.26
CA GLU A 145 -18.13 -4.17 -13.43
C GLU A 145 -16.89 -3.40 -13.01
N VAL A 146 -15.84 -3.49 -13.81
CA VAL A 146 -14.67 -2.59 -13.77
C VAL A 146 -14.83 -1.67 -14.98
N ILE A 147 -15.09 -0.39 -14.71
CA ILE A 147 -15.32 0.63 -15.73
C ILE A 147 -14.00 1.08 -16.35
#